data_1344ef9e775b761050ace5657de1306c
#
_entry.id   1344ef9e775b761050ace5657de1306c
#
_cell.length_a   1.000
_cell.length_b   1.000
_cell.length_c   1.000
_cell.angle_alpha   90.00
_cell.angle_beta   90.00
_cell.angle_gamma   90.00
#
_symmetry.space_group_name_H-M   'P 1'
#
loop_
_entity.id
_entity.type
_entity.pdbx_description
1 polymer ?
#
loop_
_entity_poly.entity_id
_entity_poly.type
_entity_poly.pdbx_seq_one_letter_code
_entity_poly.pdbx_strand_id
1 'polypeptide(L)'
;VNDPLALFANDRNRARGAADPWANLCVLSTIDSAGNPQSRVVVLRDIERRLAIFINGTSPKHEQLSNSTHHAVLVYFASVGVQYRLTVTFEAVPGAIVRKSWLERPRIPKVMDWLYEQGRAQSSEVDSREVIVDRYAELDETLPKSVEAPSQAVGYYLVVEQIERLELAGDRIHSRQRYRSVGARWHSTELIP
;
A
#
# COMPACT_ATOMS: atom_id res chain seq x y z
N VAL A 1 -0.63 -18.09 -21.05
CA VAL A 1 -1.46 -17.28 -20.15
C VAL A 1 -0.79 -15.92 -20.05
N ASN A 2 -1.54 -14.81 -20.29
CA ASN A 2 -1.00 -13.47 -20.13
C ASN A 2 -0.58 -13.27 -18.67
N ASP A 3 0.55 -12.60 -18.45
CA ASP A 3 1.03 -12.27 -17.12
C ASP A 3 -0.01 -11.36 -16.42
N PRO A 4 -0.65 -11.80 -15.32
CA PRO A 4 -1.68 -11.02 -14.64
C PRO A 4 -1.13 -9.75 -13.96
N LEU A 5 0.17 -9.69 -13.67
CA LEU A 5 0.81 -8.47 -13.18
C LEU A 5 0.97 -7.44 -14.30
N ALA A 6 1.24 -7.88 -15.54
CA ALA A 6 1.23 -6.99 -16.69
C ALA A 6 -0.19 -6.47 -16.99
N LEU A 7 -1.22 -7.31 -16.82
CA LEU A 7 -2.62 -6.90 -16.94
C LEU A 7 -2.99 -5.86 -15.88
N PHE A 8 -2.60 -6.10 -14.62
CA PHE A 8 -2.75 -5.12 -13.53
C PHE A 8 -2.08 -3.78 -13.87
N ALA A 9 -0.84 -3.80 -14.35
CA ALA A 9 -0.10 -2.59 -14.71
C ALA A 9 -0.80 -1.82 -15.84
N ASN A 10 -1.33 -2.52 -16.85
CA ASN A 10 -2.09 -1.90 -17.94
C ASN A 10 -3.38 -1.23 -17.45
N ASP A 11 -4.19 -1.91 -16.64
CA ASP A 11 -5.43 -1.35 -16.10
C ASP A 11 -5.13 -0.15 -15.18
N ARG A 12 -4.06 -0.22 -14.37
CA ARG A 12 -3.62 0.90 -13.55
C ARG A 12 -3.16 2.10 -14.38
N ASN A 13 -2.45 1.87 -15.49
CA ASN A 13 -2.03 2.95 -16.38
C ASN A 13 -3.24 3.59 -17.09
N ARG A 14 -4.26 2.81 -17.47
CA ARG A 14 -5.53 3.35 -17.98
C ARG A 14 -6.22 4.22 -16.93
N ALA A 15 -6.29 3.76 -15.69
CA ALA A 15 -6.84 4.53 -14.56
C ALA A 15 -6.06 5.83 -14.31
N ARG A 16 -4.71 5.79 -14.34
CA ARG A 16 -3.87 7.00 -14.26
C ARG A 16 -4.13 7.97 -15.40
N GLY A 17 -4.26 7.46 -16.62
CA GLY A 17 -4.60 8.27 -17.79
C GLY A 17 -5.98 8.92 -17.71
N ALA A 18 -6.92 8.29 -16.98
CA ALA A 18 -8.25 8.83 -16.68
C ALA A 18 -8.29 9.70 -15.41
N ALA A 19 -7.14 10.03 -14.82
CA ALA A 19 -7.02 10.77 -13.56
C ALA A 19 -7.82 10.17 -12.40
N ASP A 20 -7.90 8.83 -12.33
CA ASP A 20 -8.58 8.10 -11.26
C ASP A 20 -7.86 8.36 -9.93
N PRO A 21 -8.53 8.91 -8.90
CA PRO A 21 -7.91 9.22 -7.61
C PRO A 21 -7.42 7.97 -6.87
N TRP A 22 -7.95 6.79 -7.22
CA TRP A 22 -7.57 5.50 -6.64
C TRP A 22 -6.43 4.80 -7.38
N ALA A 23 -5.97 5.31 -8.52
CA ALA A 23 -4.93 4.67 -9.34
C ALA A 23 -3.62 4.38 -8.58
N ASN A 24 -3.31 5.16 -7.56
CA ASN A 24 -2.11 5.01 -6.73
C ASN A 24 -2.41 4.61 -5.28
N LEU A 25 -3.60 4.11 -5.00
CA LEU A 25 -4.03 3.69 -3.68
C LEU A 25 -4.41 2.21 -3.67
N CYS A 26 -4.30 1.60 -2.49
CA CYS A 26 -4.87 0.29 -2.23
C CYS A 26 -5.40 0.21 -0.80
N VAL A 27 -6.31 -0.71 -0.55
CA VAL A 27 -6.74 -1.09 0.80
C VAL A 27 -5.89 -2.27 1.23
N LEU A 28 -5.10 -2.09 2.28
CA LEU A 28 -4.35 -3.15 2.92
C LEU A 28 -5.18 -3.71 4.08
N SER A 29 -5.45 -5.01 4.06
CA SER A 29 -6.13 -5.74 5.13
C SER A 29 -5.14 -6.67 5.84
N THR A 30 -5.12 -6.58 7.16
CA THR A 30 -4.25 -7.34 8.07
C THR A 30 -5.07 -7.89 9.22
N ILE A 31 -4.47 -8.74 10.04
CA ILE A 31 -5.07 -9.26 11.28
C ILE A 31 -4.24 -8.75 12.45
N ASP A 32 -4.88 -8.22 13.49
CA ASP A 32 -4.19 -7.82 14.71
C ASP A 32 -3.86 -9.03 15.62
N SER A 33 -3.15 -8.79 16.71
CA SER A 33 -2.76 -9.84 17.66
C SER A 33 -3.93 -10.53 18.36
N ALA A 34 -5.11 -9.89 18.39
CA ALA A 34 -6.35 -10.46 18.94
C ALA A 34 -7.17 -11.23 17.89
N GLY A 35 -6.70 -11.30 16.62
CA GLY A 35 -7.40 -11.98 15.54
C GLY A 35 -8.44 -11.11 14.81
N ASN A 36 -8.54 -9.82 15.12
CA ASN A 36 -9.50 -8.94 14.46
C ASN A 36 -8.98 -8.43 13.12
N PRO A 37 -9.83 -8.39 12.08
CA PRO A 37 -9.46 -7.81 10.80
C PRO A 37 -9.32 -6.28 10.88
N GLN A 38 -8.25 -5.77 10.29
CA GLN A 38 -7.92 -4.35 10.23
C GLN A 38 -7.73 -3.94 8.76
N SER A 39 -8.35 -2.84 8.34
CA SER A 39 -8.22 -2.35 6.97
C SER A 39 -7.92 -0.85 6.94
N ARG A 40 -7.06 -0.43 6.01
CA ARG A 40 -6.73 0.99 5.77
C ARG A 40 -6.29 1.23 4.34
N VAL A 41 -6.47 2.46 3.89
CA VAL A 41 -5.92 2.90 2.60
C VAL A 41 -4.44 3.23 2.77
N VAL A 42 -3.62 2.75 1.84
CA VAL A 42 -2.19 3.06 1.75
C VAL A 42 -1.83 3.42 0.30
N VAL A 43 -0.72 4.15 0.14
CA VAL A 43 -0.21 4.47 -1.20
C VAL A 43 0.48 3.24 -1.77
N LEU A 44 0.04 2.80 -2.94
CA LEU A 44 0.65 1.72 -3.72
C LEU A 44 1.65 2.35 -4.70
N ARG A 45 2.90 1.92 -4.65
CA ARG A 45 3.98 2.43 -5.52
C ARG A 45 4.52 1.36 -6.45
N ASP A 46 5.12 1.81 -7.54
CA ASP A 46 5.95 0.97 -8.42
C ASP A 46 7.41 1.28 -8.13
N ILE A 47 8.13 0.33 -7.57
CA ILE A 47 9.55 0.45 -7.23
C ILE A 47 10.28 -0.69 -7.94
N GLU A 48 11.21 -0.36 -8.84
CA GLU A 48 11.98 -1.34 -9.61
C GLU A 48 11.09 -2.39 -10.30
N ARG A 49 9.95 -1.94 -10.86
CA ARG A 49 8.92 -2.79 -11.50
C ARG A 49 8.17 -3.74 -10.56
N ARG A 50 8.32 -3.56 -9.25
CA ARG A 50 7.59 -4.31 -8.21
C ARG A 50 6.58 -3.39 -7.52
N LEU A 51 5.45 -3.94 -7.12
CA LEU A 51 4.51 -3.23 -6.26
C LEU A 51 5.09 -3.10 -4.85
N ALA A 52 4.98 -1.92 -4.27
CA ALA A 52 5.51 -1.64 -2.94
C ALA A 52 4.61 -0.69 -2.15
N ILE A 53 4.68 -0.79 -0.83
CA ILE A 53 4.13 0.17 0.13
C ILE A 53 5.24 0.69 1.05
N PHE A 54 5.12 1.96 1.47
CA PHE A 54 6.02 2.54 2.48
C PHE A 54 5.18 2.94 3.68
N ILE A 55 5.60 2.53 4.85
CA ILE A 55 4.88 2.74 6.10
C ILE A 55 5.85 3.21 7.19
N ASN A 56 5.30 3.69 8.30
CA ASN A 56 6.10 3.97 9.49
C ASN A 56 6.16 2.70 10.37
N GLY A 57 7.35 2.35 10.82
CA GLY A 57 7.61 1.17 11.65
C GLY A 57 6.99 1.23 13.05
N THR A 58 6.62 2.43 13.53
CA THR A 58 5.89 2.57 14.81
C THR A 58 4.40 2.26 14.70
N SER A 59 3.89 2.07 13.47
CA SER A 59 2.46 1.88 13.25
C SER A 59 2.00 0.46 13.57
N PRO A 60 0.77 0.26 14.10
CA PRO A 60 0.23 -1.06 14.36
C PRO A 60 0.24 -1.99 13.14
N LYS A 61 0.05 -1.45 11.94
CA LYS A 61 0.10 -2.25 10.71
C LYS A 61 1.47 -2.87 10.45
N HIS A 62 2.57 -2.24 10.91
CA HIS A 62 3.92 -2.80 10.78
C HIS A 62 4.06 -4.10 11.57
N GLU A 63 3.60 -4.10 12.82
CA GLU A 63 3.54 -5.31 13.65
C GLU A 63 2.62 -6.38 13.03
N GLN A 64 1.44 -5.97 12.57
CA GLN A 64 0.46 -6.87 11.95
C GLN A 64 0.97 -7.58 10.69
N LEU A 65 1.91 -6.98 9.95
CA LEU A 65 2.56 -7.65 8.82
C LEU A 65 3.43 -8.84 9.24
N SER A 66 3.90 -8.85 10.48
CA SER A 66 4.70 -9.95 11.05
C SER A 66 3.84 -11.05 11.67
N ASN A 67 2.58 -10.75 12.02
CA ASN A 67 1.68 -11.67 12.71
C ASN A 67 1.00 -12.69 11.77
N SER A 68 1.05 -12.47 10.47
CA SER A 68 0.47 -13.36 9.47
C SER A 68 1.38 -13.46 8.26
N THR A 69 1.41 -14.63 7.63
CA THR A 69 2.17 -14.85 6.39
C THR A 69 1.44 -14.26 5.18
N HIS A 70 0.09 -14.24 5.18
CA HIS A 70 -0.70 -13.79 4.03
C HIS A 70 -1.59 -12.62 4.41
N HIS A 71 -1.69 -11.66 3.49
CA HIS A 71 -2.50 -10.46 3.62
C HIS A 71 -3.33 -10.23 2.38
N ALA A 72 -4.43 -9.51 2.51
CA ALA A 72 -5.24 -9.11 1.37
C ALA A 72 -4.96 -7.65 1.00
N VAL A 73 -4.80 -7.41 -0.29
CA VAL A 73 -4.74 -6.07 -0.87
C VAL A 73 -5.85 -5.93 -1.90
N LEU A 74 -6.70 -4.92 -1.71
CA LEU A 74 -7.77 -4.57 -2.65
C LEU A 74 -7.39 -3.30 -3.39
N VAL A 75 -7.51 -3.33 -4.72
CA VAL A 75 -7.39 -2.16 -5.59
C VAL A 75 -8.66 -2.06 -6.43
N TYR A 76 -9.22 -0.86 -6.55
CA TYR A 76 -10.38 -0.60 -7.38
C TYR A 76 -10.14 0.63 -8.25
N PHE A 77 -10.07 0.41 -9.55
CA PHE A 77 -9.96 1.45 -10.56
C PHE A 77 -11.35 1.82 -11.06
N ALA A 78 -11.97 2.78 -10.38
CA ALA A 78 -13.36 3.17 -10.63
C ALA A 78 -13.57 3.68 -12.07
N SER A 79 -12.61 4.46 -12.59
CA SER A 79 -12.67 5.03 -13.93
C SER A 79 -12.67 4.00 -15.07
N VAL A 80 -12.16 2.79 -14.81
CA VAL A 80 -12.11 1.71 -15.79
C VAL A 80 -12.96 0.50 -15.41
N GLY A 81 -13.68 0.58 -14.27
CA GLY A 81 -14.60 -0.45 -13.81
C GLY A 81 -13.92 -1.78 -13.45
N VAL A 82 -12.68 -1.75 -12.93
CA VAL A 82 -11.92 -2.97 -12.64
C VAL A 82 -11.48 -3.02 -11.18
N GLN A 83 -11.74 -4.16 -10.54
CA GLN A 83 -11.28 -4.47 -9.19
C GLN A 83 -10.25 -5.59 -9.19
N TYR A 84 -9.24 -5.44 -8.37
CA TYR A 84 -8.25 -6.48 -8.07
C TYR A 84 -8.24 -6.83 -6.60
N ARG A 85 -8.27 -8.13 -6.29
CA ARG A 85 -7.97 -8.69 -4.97
C ARG A 85 -6.69 -9.47 -5.06
N LEU A 86 -5.69 -9.08 -4.29
CA LEU A 86 -4.37 -9.72 -4.26
C LEU A 86 -4.22 -10.45 -2.92
N THR A 87 -3.78 -11.70 -2.95
CA THR A 87 -3.21 -12.37 -1.79
C THR A 87 -1.70 -12.21 -1.87
N VAL A 88 -1.10 -11.63 -0.84
CA VAL A 88 0.30 -11.25 -0.86
C VAL A 88 1.02 -11.67 0.42
N THR A 89 2.33 -11.90 0.28
CA THR A 89 3.30 -11.83 1.36
C THR A 89 4.14 -10.56 1.20
N PHE A 90 4.93 -10.22 2.19
CA PHE A 90 5.75 -9.00 2.16
C PHE A 90 7.23 -9.33 2.27
N GLU A 91 8.02 -8.65 1.44
CA GLU A 91 9.48 -8.68 1.46
C GLU A 91 10.01 -7.27 1.76
N ALA A 92 10.95 -7.13 2.67
CA ALA A 92 11.49 -5.82 3.02
C ALA A 92 12.18 -5.14 1.83
N VAL A 93 11.89 -3.87 1.61
CA VAL A 93 12.60 -3.04 0.63
C VAL A 93 13.96 -2.68 1.20
N PRO A 94 15.07 -2.83 0.45
CA PRO A 94 16.39 -2.45 0.91
C PRO A 94 16.46 -0.99 1.38
N GLY A 95 17.14 -0.74 2.50
CA GLY A 95 17.20 0.58 3.13
C GLY A 95 17.71 1.70 2.21
N ALA A 96 18.59 1.39 1.26
CA ALA A 96 19.05 2.37 0.25
C ALA A 96 17.91 2.85 -0.65
N ILE A 97 16.99 1.94 -1.04
CA ILE A 97 15.82 2.25 -1.85
C ILE A 97 14.79 3.02 -1.02
N VAL A 98 14.60 2.65 0.26
CA VAL A 98 13.74 3.39 1.19
C VAL A 98 14.21 4.83 1.29
N ARG A 99 15.50 5.07 1.54
CA ARG A 99 16.08 6.43 1.62
C ARG A 99 15.91 7.20 0.31
N LYS A 100 16.15 6.58 -0.84
CA LYS A 100 15.92 7.21 -2.14
C LYS A 100 14.48 7.64 -2.31
N SER A 101 13.53 6.73 -2.07
CA SER A 101 12.08 7.03 -2.16
C SER A 101 11.64 8.08 -1.15
N TRP A 102 12.28 8.14 0.01
CA TRP A 102 12.04 9.17 1.01
C TRP A 102 12.37 10.57 0.50
N LEU A 103 13.48 10.76 -0.20
CA LEU A 103 13.89 12.07 -0.72
C LEU A 103 12.86 12.66 -1.67
N GLU A 104 12.13 11.83 -2.41
CA GLU A 104 11.09 12.23 -3.36
C GLU A 104 9.74 12.59 -2.70
N ARG A 105 9.57 12.32 -1.39
CA ARG A 105 8.31 12.59 -0.69
C ARG A 105 8.11 14.11 -0.48
N PRO A 106 6.85 14.58 -0.51
CA PRO A 106 6.50 15.94 -0.10
C PRO A 106 6.91 16.22 1.37
N ARG A 107 7.05 17.49 1.71
CA ARG A 107 7.46 17.95 3.06
C ARG A 107 6.52 17.44 4.16
N ILE A 108 5.20 17.62 3.98
CA ILE A 108 4.21 17.28 5.01
C ILE A 108 4.35 15.84 5.54
N PRO A 109 4.31 14.78 4.71
CA PRO A 109 4.50 13.43 5.22
C PRO A 109 5.89 13.17 5.81
N LYS A 110 6.93 13.91 5.43
CA LYS A 110 8.26 13.82 6.06
C LYS A 110 8.23 14.32 7.50
N VAL A 111 7.63 15.48 7.74
CA VAL A 111 7.50 16.02 9.09
C VAL A 111 6.63 15.12 9.97
N MET A 112 5.55 14.55 9.41
CA MET A 112 4.71 13.60 10.15
C MET A 112 5.47 12.33 10.56
N ASP A 113 6.33 11.78 9.71
CA ASP A 113 7.12 10.60 10.08
C ASP A 113 8.15 10.93 11.19
N TRP A 114 8.73 12.14 11.19
CA TRP A 114 9.58 12.61 12.28
C TRP A 114 8.81 12.88 13.58
N LEU A 115 7.54 13.29 13.49
CA LEU A 115 6.67 13.39 14.64
C LEU A 115 6.49 12.01 15.31
N TYR A 116 6.32 10.95 14.54
CA TYR A 116 6.24 9.59 15.07
C TYR A 116 7.56 9.09 15.66
N GLU A 117 8.70 9.51 15.10
CA GLU A 117 10.03 9.14 15.60
C GLU A 117 10.36 9.80 16.95
N GLN A 118 10.07 11.09 17.11
CA GLN A 118 10.47 11.89 18.26
C GLN A 118 9.40 12.00 19.35
N GLY A 119 8.18 11.61 19.07
CA GLY A 119 7.06 11.82 19.97
C GLY A 119 6.34 10.53 20.32
N ARG A 120 5.18 10.35 19.71
CA ARG A 120 4.31 9.20 19.94
C ARG A 120 4.22 8.36 18.69
N ALA A 121 4.22 7.04 18.87
CA ALA A 121 4.01 6.08 17.78
C ALA A 121 2.75 6.39 16.97
N GLN A 122 2.76 6.09 15.69
CA GLN A 122 1.59 6.25 14.84
C GLN A 122 0.38 5.49 15.41
N SER A 123 -0.78 6.13 15.46
CA SER A 123 -2.03 5.61 16.04
C SER A 123 -2.08 5.60 17.57
N SER A 124 -1.13 6.23 18.28
CA SER A 124 -1.28 6.48 19.71
C SER A 124 -2.44 7.45 19.99
N GLU A 125 -3.09 7.27 21.11
CA GLU A 125 -4.12 8.19 21.60
C GLU A 125 -3.52 9.53 22.00
N VAL A 126 -4.21 10.61 21.69
CA VAL A 126 -3.90 11.97 22.08
C VAL A 126 -5.15 12.68 22.57
N ASP A 127 -4.99 13.68 23.43
CA ASP A 127 -6.11 14.40 24.03
C ASP A 127 -6.92 15.20 23.00
N SER A 128 -6.27 15.75 21.99
CA SER A 128 -6.93 16.46 20.92
C SER A 128 -6.06 16.52 19.64
N ARG A 129 -6.68 16.92 18.52
CA ARG A 129 -6.00 17.15 17.25
C ARG A 129 -5.00 18.32 17.34
N GLU A 130 -5.29 19.34 18.15
CA GLU A 130 -4.45 20.53 18.33
C GLU A 130 -3.05 20.14 18.83
N VAL A 131 -2.92 19.19 19.73
CA VAL A 131 -1.62 18.66 20.20
C VAL A 131 -0.76 18.16 19.03
N ILE A 132 -1.37 17.54 18.02
CA ILE A 132 -0.66 17.07 16.82
C ILE A 132 -0.29 18.27 15.92
N VAL A 133 -1.19 19.23 15.75
CA VAL A 133 -0.98 20.42 14.92
C VAL A 133 0.17 21.25 15.47
N ASP A 134 0.18 21.51 16.78
CA ASP A 134 1.23 22.31 17.45
C ASP A 134 2.59 21.62 17.33
N ARG A 135 2.64 20.32 17.59
CA ARG A 135 3.87 19.55 17.46
C ARG A 135 4.36 19.47 16.02
N TYR A 136 3.44 19.36 15.05
CA TYR A 136 3.79 19.41 13.63
C TYR A 136 4.41 20.77 13.27
N ALA A 137 3.81 21.87 13.70
CA ALA A 137 4.31 23.23 13.41
C ALA A 137 5.72 23.43 13.97
N GLU A 138 5.97 23.04 15.23
CA GLU A 138 7.28 23.09 15.85
C GLU A 138 8.33 22.28 15.07
N LEU A 139 7.98 21.08 14.64
CA LEU A 139 8.88 20.24 13.85
C LEU A 139 9.12 20.78 12.44
N ASP A 140 8.10 21.34 11.80
CA ASP A 140 8.23 21.91 10.46
C ASP A 140 9.15 23.14 10.45
N GLU A 141 9.16 23.93 11.53
CA GLU A 141 10.07 25.07 11.72
C GLU A 141 11.51 24.61 12.03
N THR A 142 11.68 23.58 12.83
CA THR A 142 13.00 23.16 13.35
C THR A 142 13.73 22.18 12.45
N LEU A 143 12.99 21.33 11.71
CA LEU A 143 13.61 20.36 10.80
C LEU A 143 14.21 21.03 9.55
N PRO A 144 15.41 20.61 9.10
CA PRO A 144 16.03 21.16 7.91
C PRO A 144 15.16 20.95 6.67
N LYS A 145 15.34 21.77 5.62
CA LYS A 145 14.61 21.62 4.35
C LYS A 145 14.86 20.25 3.72
N SER A 146 16.09 19.77 3.77
CA SER A 146 16.46 18.41 3.36
C SER A 146 16.57 17.55 4.61
N VAL A 147 15.44 16.92 4.98
CA VAL A 147 15.37 16.02 6.14
C VAL A 147 15.61 14.58 5.71
N GLU A 148 16.48 13.89 6.45
CA GLU A 148 16.75 12.47 6.22
C GLU A 148 15.58 11.58 6.63
N ALA A 149 15.58 10.33 6.15
CA ALA A 149 14.60 9.33 6.56
C ALA A 149 14.81 8.97 8.03
N PRO A 150 13.76 9.00 8.87
CA PRO A 150 13.86 8.50 10.23
C PRO A 150 14.12 6.98 10.22
N SER A 151 14.58 6.43 11.35
CA SER A 151 14.90 5.01 11.47
C SER A 151 13.68 4.11 11.23
N GLN A 152 12.50 4.63 11.54
CA GLN A 152 11.21 3.95 11.39
C GLN A 152 10.58 4.08 9.99
N ALA A 153 11.25 4.73 9.03
CA ALA A 153 10.79 4.71 7.64
C ALA A 153 11.10 3.34 7.02
N VAL A 154 10.09 2.54 6.76
CA VAL A 154 10.23 1.19 6.20
C VAL A 154 9.42 1.02 4.94
N GLY A 155 9.83 0.10 4.08
CA GLY A 155 9.14 -0.24 2.85
C GLY A 155 9.01 -1.76 2.69
N TYR A 156 7.96 -2.18 2.00
CA TYR A 156 7.69 -3.57 1.71
C TYR A 156 7.29 -3.74 0.25
N TYR A 157 7.94 -4.68 -0.44
CA TYR A 157 7.46 -5.21 -1.71
C TYR A 157 6.30 -6.17 -1.46
N LEU A 158 5.30 -6.11 -2.33
CA LEU A 158 4.22 -7.08 -2.39
C LEU A 158 4.69 -8.27 -3.24
N VAL A 159 4.81 -9.44 -2.62
CA VAL A 159 5.02 -10.71 -3.32
C VAL A 159 3.63 -11.30 -3.55
N VAL A 160 3.16 -11.22 -4.78
CA VAL A 160 1.78 -11.59 -5.13
C VAL A 160 1.70 -13.06 -5.46
N GLU A 161 0.88 -13.81 -4.74
CA GLU A 161 0.67 -15.25 -4.92
C GLU A 161 -0.64 -15.58 -5.63
N GLN A 162 -1.68 -14.75 -5.40
CA GLN A 162 -2.97 -14.88 -6.07
C GLN A 162 -3.49 -13.52 -6.47
N ILE A 163 -4.06 -13.46 -7.65
CA ILE A 163 -4.78 -12.30 -8.18
C ILE A 163 -6.19 -12.72 -8.54
N GLU A 164 -7.18 -11.97 -8.09
CA GLU A 164 -8.54 -12.08 -8.56
C GLU A 164 -8.93 -10.75 -9.19
N ARG A 165 -9.21 -10.77 -10.49
CA ARG A 165 -9.62 -9.61 -11.27
C ARG A 165 -11.11 -9.69 -11.55
N LEU A 166 -11.84 -8.65 -11.23
CA LEU A 166 -13.25 -8.47 -11.58
C LEU A 166 -13.37 -7.25 -12.49
N GLU A 167 -13.91 -7.44 -13.68
CA GLU A 167 -14.24 -6.35 -14.62
C GLU A 167 -15.77 -6.21 -14.69
N LEU A 168 -16.23 -5.00 -14.39
CA LEU A 168 -17.66 -4.68 -14.36
C LEU A 168 -18.21 -4.55 -15.77
N ALA A 169 -19.32 -5.22 -16.03
CA ALA A 169 -20.08 -5.11 -17.26
C ALA A 169 -21.45 -4.47 -17.01
N GLY A 170 -21.96 -3.71 -17.98
CA GLY A 170 -23.22 -2.99 -17.88
C GLY A 170 -24.45 -3.90 -17.77
N ASP A 171 -24.39 -5.11 -18.32
CA ASP A 171 -25.40 -6.16 -18.21
C ASP A 171 -25.34 -6.96 -16.91
N ARG A 172 -24.39 -6.62 -16.01
CA ARG A 172 -24.10 -7.31 -14.74
C ARG A 172 -23.52 -8.73 -14.89
N ILE A 173 -23.24 -9.20 -16.09
CA ILE A 173 -22.50 -10.44 -16.32
C ILE A 173 -21.01 -10.09 -16.31
N HIS A 174 -20.49 -9.86 -15.09
CA HIS A 174 -19.13 -9.40 -14.87
C HIS A 174 -18.12 -10.50 -15.26
N SER A 175 -16.97 -10.11 -15.84
CA SER A 175 -15.85 -11.03 -16.01
C SER A 175 -15.09 -11.14 -14.71
N ARG A 176 -14.92 -12.35 -14.18
CA ARG A 176 -14.18 -12.59 -12.94
C ARG A 176 -13.20 -13.72 -13.13
N GLN A 177 -11.92 -13.40 -13.06
CA GLN A 177 -10.83 -14.34 -13.25
C GLN A 177 -9.94 -14.40 -12.02
N ARG A 178 -9.51 -15.61 -11.66
CA ARG A 178 -8.54 -15.84 -10.62
C ARG A 178 -7.27 -16.42 -11.23
N TYR A 179 -6.14 -15.85 -10.84
CA TYR A 179 -4.80 -16.29 -11.21
C TYR A 179 -4.07 -16.75 -9.97
N ARG A 180 -3.45 -17.93 -10.01
CA ARG A 180 -2.61 -18.46 -8.95
C ARG A 180 -1.21 -18.71 -9.47
N SER A 181 -0.20 -18.28 -8.72
CA SER A 181 1.20 -18.57 -9.00
C SER A 181 1.51 -20.01 -8.58
N VAL A 182 2.05 -20.79 -9.51
CA VAL A 182 2.54 -22.14 -9.24
C VAL A 182 3.94 -22.25 -9.85
N GLY A 183 4.95 -22.16 -9.01
CA GLY A 183 6.33 -22.00 -9.45
C GLY A 183 6.51 -20.67 -10.21
N ALA A 184 7.05 -20.73 -11.42
CA ALA A 184 7.26 -19.55 -12.27
C ALA A 184 6.08 -19.23 -13.22
N ARG A 185 4.93 -19.89 -13.06
CA ARG A 185 3.81 -19.77 -14.00
C ARG A 185 2.52 -19.39 -13.31
N TRP A 186 1.67 -18.62 -14.02
CA TRP A 186 0.33 -18.28 -13.60
C TRP A 186 -0.69 -19.27 -14.24
N HIS A 187 -1.59 -19.77 -13.41
CA HIS A 187 -2.76 -20.54 -13.82
C HIS A 187 -4.01 -19.72 -13.63
N SER A 188 -4.82 -19.60 -14.67
CA SER A 188 -6.08 -18.84 -14.63
C SER A 188 -7.30 -19.75 -14.53
N THR A 189 -8.34 -19.26 -13.87
CA THR A 189 -9.65 -19.91 -13.74
C THR A 189 -10.73 -18.83 -13.78
N GLU A 190 -11.76 -19.06 -14.60
CA GLU A 190 -12.96 -18.21 -14.55
C GLU A 190 -13.76 -18.51 -13.28
N LEU A 191 -14.35 -17.48 -12.71
CA LEU A 191 -15.22 -17.56 -11.54
C LEU A 191 -16.60 -17.01 -11.89
N ILE A 192 -17.61 -17.58 -11.27
CA ILE A 192 -18.96 -16.98 -11.29
C ILE A 192 -18.86 -15.63 -10.56
N PRO A 193 -19.29 -14.53 -11.19
CA PRO A 193 -19.19 -13.19 -10.62
C PRO A 193 -20.08 -12.96 -9.39
#